data_ccb929bfa3aea69dc59922163679615d
#
_entry.id   ccb929bfa3aea69dc59922163679615d
#
_cell.length_a   1.000
_cell.length_b   1.000
_cell.length_c   1.000
_cell.angle_alpha   90.00
_cell.angle_beta   90.00
_cell.angle_gamma   90.00
#
_symmetry.space_group_name_H-M   'P 1'
#
loop_
_entity.id
_entity.type
_entity.pdbx_description
1 polymer ?
#
loop_
_entity_poly.entity_id
_entity_poly.type
_entity_poly.pdbx_seq_one_letter_code
_entity_poly.pdbx_strand_id
1 'polypeptide(L)'
;GRDITWDQYCKWNLPIRHVVEDILNEYEGDRECADFQNFTVYAKRLFFANGIHHHYSEDKFFPECPKEYFQSLMEAVGDGEQATELLEVIYSPDIYPQRRSTSKTGDIVELSAVNFYDGVTREEVDKYYNSMMDPNDKTPISYGLNTKVVKEDGKVVEKPWKVGGIYGPALEKICAELEKAAAVAETDLQKEAIGKLVEYYRTGDLKTWDDFNIDWVQDTVGTIDFINGFIEDYDDPLGRKATWEGYVNMKDSAASARTEVLSANAQWFEDNSPVDPRFRKPHVKGVSAKVVDGITL
;
A
#
# COMPACT_ATOMS: atom_id res chain seq x y z
N GLY A 1 2.22 8.01 6.41
CA GLY A 1 1.95 6.71 5.73
C GLY A 1 2.00 6.83 4.22
N ARG A 2 1.36 7.85 3.61
CA ARG A 2 1.29 7.98 2.15
C ARG A 2 2.67 7.93 1.47
N ASP A 3 3.71 8.52 2.04
CA ASP A 3 5.07 8.47 1.49
C ASP A 3 5.61 7.03 1.40
N ILE A 4 5.20 6.15 2.31
CA ILE A 4 5.55 4.73 2.28
C ILE A 4 5.01 4.09 0.99
N THR A 5 3.73 4.30 0.69
CA THR A 5 3.08 3.76 -0.51
C THR A 5 3.73 4.29 -1.80
N TRP A 6 4.07 5.58 -1.84
CA TRP A 6 4.78 6.17 -2.98
C TRP A 6 6.11 5.49 -3.25
N ASP A 7 6.93 5.27 -2.21
CA ASP A 7 8.22 4.58 -2.34
C ASP A 7 8.04 3.10 -2.67
N GLN A 8 7.04 2.43 -2.09
CA GLN A 8 6.74 1.04 -2.38
C GLN A 8 6.37 0.79 -3.84
N TYR A 9 5.65 1.72 -4.48
CA TYR A 9 5.25 1.60 -5.89
C TYR A 9 6.41 1.80 -6.87
N CYS A 10 7.37 2.66 -6.56
CA CYS A 10 8.64 2.79 -7.27
C CYS A 10 9.58 3.68 -6.44
N LYS A 11 10.84 3.30 -6.31
CA LYS A 11 11.86 4.09 -5.57
C LYS A 11 12.04 5.52 -6.08
N TRP A 12 11.62 5.82 -7.29
CA TRP A 12 11.70 7.14 -7.91
C TRP A 12 10.47 8.02 -7.65
N ASN A 13 9.38 7.46 -7.17
CA ASN A 13 8.13 8.21 -7.01
C ASN A 13 8.24 9.37 -6.01
N LEU A 14 8.90 9.18 -4.88
CA LEU A 14 9.08 10.27 -3.90
C LEU A 14 9.97 11.40 -4.43
N PRO A 15 11.17 11.15 -5.01
CA PRO A 15 11.95 12.18 -5.65
C PRO A 15 11.18 12.95 -6.74
N ILE A 16 10.47 12.24 -7.61
CA ILE A 16 9.64 12.85 -8.65
C ILE A 16 8.51 13.69 -8.05
N ARG A 17 7.85 13.20 -7.00
CA ARG A 17 6.80 13.93 -6.30
C ARG A 17 7.31 15.26 -5.73
N HIS A 18 8.46 15.26 -5.04
CA HIS A 18 9.02 16.47 -4.45
C HIS A 18 9.28 17.53 -5.53
N VAL A 19 9.95 17.16 -6.61
CA VAL A 19 10.18 18.07 -7.73
C VAL A 19 8.88 18.63 -8.32
N VAL A 20 7.85 17.78 -8.49
CA VAL A 20 6.56 18.23 -9.00
C VAL A 20 5.86 19.16 -8.00
N GLU A 21 5.95 18.89 -6.70
CA GLU A 21 5.43 19.78 -5.64
C GLU A 21 6.16 21.13 -5.65
N ASP A 22 7.50 21.15 -5.77
CA ASP A 22 8.30 22.37 -5.82
C ASP A 22 7.96 23.20 -7.07
N ILE A 23 7.82 22.59 -8.25
CA ILE A 23 7.37 23.29 -9.46
C ILE A 23 5.97 23.89 -9.27
N LEU A 24 5.01 23.12 -8.73
CA LEU A 24 3.66 23.61 -8.51
C LEU A 24 3.58 24.77 -7.51
N ASN A 25 4.44 24.76 -6.51
CA ASN A 25 4.45 25.77 -5.44
C ASN A 25 5.28 27.01 -5.80
N GLU A 26 6.42 26.83 -6.44
CA GLU A 26 7.48 27.87 -6.51
C GLU A 26 7.70 28.44 -7.92
N TYR A 27 7.22 27.77 -9.00
CA TYR A 27 7.40 28.29 -10.35
C TYR A 27 6.62 29.59 -10.58
N GLU A 28 7.33 30.68 -10.86
CA GLU A 28 6.79 32.01 -11.06
C GLU A 28 6.59 32.41 -12.54
N GLY A 29 6.90 31.50 -13.48
CA GLY A 29 6.78 31.76 -14.92
C GLY A 29 5.35 31.65 -15.46
N ASP A 30 5.22 31.57 -16.78
CA ASP A 30 3.91 31.50 -17.46
C ASP A 30 3.23 30.15 -17.21
N ARG A 31 2.23 30.15 -16.34
CA ARG A 31 1.42 28.98 -15.99
C ARG A 31 0.23 28.76 -16.95
N GLU A 32 -0.06 29.71 -17.83
CA GLU A 32 -1.16 29.60 -18.79
C GLU A 32 -0.71 29.00 -20.13
N CYS A 33 0.58 28.85 -20.38
CA CYS A 33 1.07 28.24 -21.59
C CYS A 33 0.68 26.75 -21.68
N ALA A 34 0.56 26.24 -22.90
CA ALA A 34 0.12 24.87 -23.18
C ALA A 34 1.01 23.81 -22.50
N ASP A 35 2.31 24.02 -22.47
CA ASP A 35 3.25 23.06 -21.86
C ASP A 35 3.11 22.99 -20.35
N PHE A 36 2.86 24.13 -19.66
CA PHE A 36 2.58 24.10 -18.22
C PHE A 36 1.22 23.45 -17.91
N GLN A 37 0.21 23.65 -18.74
CA GLN A 37 -1.07 22.96 -18.57
C GLN A 37 -0.92 21.45 -18.76
N ASN A 38 -0.13 21.00 -19.73
CA ASN A 38 0.20 19.57 -19.94
C ASN A 38 0.99 19.00 -18.75
N PHE A 39 1.97 19.73 -18.22
CA PHE A 39 2.66 19.37 -16.98
C PHE A 39 1.67 19.23 -15.80
N THR A 40 0.72 20.17 -15.66
CA THR A 40 -0.28 20.11 -14.59
C THR A 40 -1.19 18.89 -14.71
N VAL A 41 -1.53 18.47 -15.94
CA VAL A 41 -2.29 17.22 -16.16
C VAL A 41 -1.48 16.02 -15.72
N TYR A 42 -0.18 15.98 -16.07
CA TYR A 42 0.72 14.92 -15.59
C TYR A 42 0.80 14.89 -14.05
N ALA A 43 1.00 16.04 -13.42
CA ALA A 43 1.03 16.16 -11.96
C ALA A 43 -0.24 15.62 -11.30
N LYS A 44 -1.42 15.94 -11.82
CA LYS A 44 -2.69 15.39 -11.32
C LYS A 44 -2.76 13.86 -11.44
N ARG A 45 -2.32 13.30 -12.56
CA ARG A 45 -2.25 11.83 -12.74
C ARG A 45 -1.29 11.19 -11.73
N LEU A 46 -0.11 11.81 -11.54
CA LEU A 46 0.91 11.38 -10.61
C LEU A 46 0.37 11.32 -9.17
N PHE A 47 -0.29 12.40 -8.70
CA PHE A 47 -0.86 12.44 -7.36
C PHE A 47 -2.02 11.45 -7.18
N PHE A 48 -2.86 11.30 -8.19
CA PHE A 48 -3.97 10.37 -8.15
C PHE A 48 -3.52 8.90 -8.07
N ALA A 49 -2.45 8.56 -8.79
CA ALA A 49 -1.92 7.21 -8.86
C ALA A 49 -0.87 6.87 -7.78
N ASN A 50 -0.47 7.83 -6.95
CA ASN A 50 0.67 7.73 -6.03
C ASN A 50 1.98 7.33 -6.73
N GLY A 51 2.21 7.84 -7.95
CA GLY A 51 3.42 7.55 -8.72
C GLY A 51 3.23 7.65 -10.23
N ILE A 52 4.25 7.19 -10.96
CA ILE A 52 4.34 7.31 -12.43
C ILE A 52 3.55 6.25 -13.20
N HIS A 53 2.85 5.36 -12.53
CA HIS A 53 2.09 4.28 -13.14
C HIS A 53 0.60 4.45 -12.93
N HIS A 54 -0.20 4.09 -13.92
CA HIS A 54 -1.66 4.16 -13.84
C HIS A 54 -2.18 3.21 -12.76
N HIS A 55 -3.08 3.68 -11.93
CA HIS A 55 -3.54 2.97 -10.73
C HIS A 55 -4.28 1.64 -11.01
N TYR A 56 -4.87 1.46 -12.21
CA TYR A 56 -5.52 0.21 -12.60
C TYR A 56 -4.71 -0.64 -13.58
N SER A 57 -4.24 -0.03 -14.71
CA SER A 57 -3.52 -0.79 -15.73
C SER A 57 -2.08 -1.09 -15.33
N GLU A 58 -1.56 -0.35 -14.35
CA GLU A 58 -0.19 -0.41 -13.86
C GLU A 58 0.87 -0.02 -14.91
N ASP A 59 0.46 0.45 -16.08
CA ASP A 59 1.34 0.96 -17.11
C ASP A 59 1.86 2.35 -16.76
N LYS A 60 3.10 2.63 -17.12
CA LYS A 60 3.65 3.96 -16.99
C LYS A 60 2.94 4.94 -17.90
N PHE A 61 2.61 6.13 -17.39
CA PHE A 61 2.09 7.25 -18.17
C PHE A 61 3.17 8.33 -18.34
N PHE A 62 3.05 9.11 -19.39
CA PHE A 62 4.05 10.10 -19.80
C PHE A 62 3.46 11.50 -19.77
N PRO A 63 4.30 12.55 -19.48
CA PRO A 63 3.91 13.94 -19.70
C PRO A 63 3.67 14.22 -21.18
N GLU A 64 2.72 15.10 -21.48
CA GLU A 64 2.52 15.61 -22.84
C GLU A 64 3.35 16.89 -23.12
N CYS A 65 3.97 17.49 -22.09
CA CYS A 65 4.95 18.55 -22.29
C CYS A 65 6.30 17.97 -22.74
N PRO A 66 7.12 18.74 -23.52
CA PRO A 66 8.45 18.30 -23.92
C PRO A 66 9.39 18.07 -22.71
N LYS A 67 10.33 17.13 -22.86
CA LYS A 67 11.34 16.82 -21.82
C LYS A 67 12.16 18.07 -21.44
N GLU A 68 12.55 18.83 -22.45
CA GLU A 68 13.32 20.07 -22.29
C GLU A 68 12.53 21.15 -21.52
N TYR A 69 11.22 21.18 -21.72
CA TYR A 69 10.36 22.11 -20.97
C TYR A 69 10.27 21.68 -19.49
N PHE A 70 10.06 20.42 -19.20
CA PHE A 70 10.06 19.93 -17.83
C PHE A 70 11.42 20.20 -17.14
N GLN A 71 12.53 19.96 -17.85
CA GLN A 71 13.86 20.31 -17.35
C GLN A 71 13.95 21.80 -16.98
N SER A 72 13.47 22.69 -17.83
CA SER A 72 13.49 24.15 -17.56
C SER A 72 12.66 24.52 -16.33
N LEU A 73 11.56 23.81 -16.05
CA LEU A 73 10.78 24.00 -14.84
C LEU A 73 11.57 23.57 -13.59
N MET A 74 12.26 22.43 -13.65
CA MET A 74 13.11 21.95 -12.55
C MET A 74 14.26 22.92 -12.27
N GLU A 75 14.93 23.42 -13.30
CA GLU A 75 16.01 24.42 -13.17
C GLU A 75 15.49 25.74 -12.56
N ALA A 76 14.28 26.15 -12.92
CA ALA A 76 13.67 27.39 -12.40
C ALA A 76 13.36 27.35 -10.90
N VAL A 77 13.14 26.15 -10.33
CA VAL A 77 12.87 25.97 -8.88
C VAL A 77 14.08 25.42 -8.10
N GLY A 78 15.24 25.28 -8.75
CA GLY A 78 16.48 24.86 -8.09
C GLY A 78 16.76 23.35 -8.09
N ASP A 79 15.91 22.53 -8.74
CA ASP A 79 16.03 21.07 -8.82
C ASP A 79 16.82 20.55 -10.04
N GLY A 80 17.52 21.44 -10.73
CA GLY A 80 18.25 21.12 -11.97
C GLY A 80 19.27 19.99 -11.85
N GLU A 81 19.89 19.81 -10.69
CA GLU A 81 20.88 18.74 -10.45
C GLU A 81 20.30 17.34 -10.60
N GLN A 82 19.02 17.14 -10.25
CA GLN A 82 18.31 15.86 -10.34
C GLN A 82 17.67 15.62 -11.72
N ALA A 83 17.63 16.66 -12.59
CA ALA A 83 16.87 16.64 -13.84
C ALA A 83 17.24 15.48 -14.75
N THR A 84 18.53 15.23 -14.96
CA THR A 84 19.00 14.19 -15.89
C THR A 84 18.44 12.81 -15.53
N GLU A 85 18.56 12.41 -14.27
CA GLU A 85 18.16 11.08 -13.81
C GLU A 85 16.63 10.95 -13.73
N LEU A 86 15.93 11.92 -13.14
CA LEU A 86 14.48 11.86 -12.99
C LEU A 86 13.75 11.93 -14.34
N LEU A 87 14.20 12.80 -15.25
CA LEU A 87 13.59 12.92 -16.57
C LEU A 87 13.85 11.68 -17.45
N GLU A 88 14.97 10.98 -17.25
CA GLU A 88 15.18 9.70 -17.91
C GLU A 88 14.16 8.65 -17.42
N VAL A 89 13.93 8.57 -16.13
CA VAL A 89 12.91 7.69 -15.55
C VAL A 89 11.51 8.06 -16.06
N ILE A 90 11.17 9.36 -16.10
CA ILE A 90 9.83 9.84 -16.49
C ILE A 90 9.56 9.58 -17.97
N TYR A 91 10.50 9.87 -18.87
CA TYR A 91 10.27 9.87 -20.31
C TYR A 91 10.68 8.58 -21.03
N SER A 92 11.56 7.75 -20.46
CA SER A 92 11.96 6.50 -21.12
C SER A 92 10.85 5.45 -21.05
N PRO A 93 10.40 4.88 -22.18
CA PRO A 93 9.42 3.80 -22.18
C PRO A 93 10.01 2.47 -21.69
N ASP A 94 11.33 2.32 -21.65
CA ASP A 94 12.02 1.07 -21.33
C ASP A 94 12.37 0.97 -19.83
N ILE A 95 12.40 2.09 -19.12
CA ILE A 95 12.69 2.13 -17.69
C ILE A 95 11.38 2.03 -16.91
N TYR A 96 11.21 0.97 -16.13
CA TYR A 96 10.00 0.73 -15.32
C TYR A 96 8.69 0.87 -16.11
N PRO A 97 8.50 0.13 -17.21
CA PRO A 97 7.30 0.26 -18.04
C PRO A 97 6.01 -0.08 -17.30
N GLN A 98 6.09 -0.93 -16.27
CA GLN A 98 4.95 -1.34 -15.45
C GLN A 98 5.30 -1.32 -13.97
N ARG A 99 4.33 -0.94 -13.12
CA ARG A 99 4.47 -1.03 -11.67
C ARG A 99 4.69 -2.48 -11.24
N ARG A 100 3.85 -3.38 -11.71
CA ARG A 100 3.94 -4.83 -11.52
C ARG A 100 3.88 -5.54 -12.86
N SER A 101 4.92 -6.24 -13.20
CA SER A 101 4.96 -7.02 -14.43
C SER A 101 4.18 -8.33 -14.29
N THR A 102 3.35 -8.61 -15.29
CA THR A 102 2.65 -9.88 -15.49
C THR A 102 3.22 -10.66 -16.68
N SER A 103 4.41 -10.31 -17.13
CA SER A 103 5.08 -10.92 -18.28
C SER A 103 5.24 -12.43 -18.11
N LYS A 104 5.05 -13.16 -19.22
CA LYS A 104 5.34 -14.59 -19.29
C LYS A 104 6.78 -14.90 -19.67
N THR A 105 7.54 -13.87 -20.04
CA THR A 105 8.93 -13.96 -20.45
C THR A 105 9.79 -13.03 -19.59
N GLY A 106 10.94 -13.51 -19.15
CA GLY A 106 11.82 -12.79 -18.23
C GLY A 106 11.40 -12.94 -16.75
N ASP A 107 12.18 -12.34 -15.88
CA ASP A 107 11.93 -12.37 -14.43
C ASP A 107 10.98 -11.24 -14.04
N ILE A 108 9.81 -11.58 -13.53
CA ILE A 108 8.78 -10.61 -13.15
C ILE A 108 9.20 -9.72 -11.97
N VAL A 109 10.14 -10.16 -11.14
CA VAL A 109 10.71 -9.37 -10.04
C VAL A 109 11.58 -8.25 -10.63
N GLU A 110 12.45 -8.56 -11.58
CA GLU A 110 13.33 -7.59 -12.22
C GLU A 110 12.56 -6.62 -13.15
N LEU A 111 11.46 -7.11 -13.75
CA LEU A 111 10.64 -6.33 -14.68
C LEU A 111 9.63 -5.41 -13.99
N SER A 112 9.46 -5.50 -12.68
CA SER A 112 8.52 -4.69 -11.91
C SER A 112 9.20 -3.48 -11.29
N ALA A 113 8.49 -2.33 -11.29
CA ALA A 113 8.98 -1.10 -10.67
C ALA A 113 8.84 -1.09 -9.15
N VAL A 114 7.99 -1.95 -8.58
CA VAL A 114 7.74 -1.98 -7.13
C VAL A 114 9.03 -2.19 -6.33
N ASN A 115 9.20 -1.37 -5.31
CA ASN A 115 10.43 -1.30 -4.51
C ASN A 115 10.49 -2.35 -3.40
N PHE A 116 10.07 -3.58 -3.72
CA PHE A 116 10.02 -4.70 -2.79
C PHE A 116 11.26 -5.60 -2.86
N TYR A 117 11.97 -5.52 -3.99
CA TYR A 117 13.11 -6.37 -4.30
C TYR A 117 14.27 -5.53 -4.86
N ASP A 118 15.50 -5.92 -4.56
CA ASP A 118 16.67 -5.25 -5.09
C ASP A 118 17.83 -6.23 -5.31
N GLY A 119 18.25 -6.38 -6.57
CA GLY A 119 19.34 -7.26 -6.98
C GLY A 119 19.07 -8.77 -6.80
N VAL A 120 17.81 -9.18 -6.68
CA VAL A 120 17.38 -10.56 -6.53
C VAL A 120 16.47 -11.00 -7.66
N THR A 121 16.52 -12.29 -8.01
CA THR A 121 15.60 -12.92 -8.95
C THR A 121 14.42 -13.57 -8.23
N ARG A 122 13.36 -13.88 -8.97
CA ARG A 122 12.22 -14.66 -8.47
C ARG A 122 12.67 -15.99 -7.86
N GLU A 123 13.55 -16.72 -8.54
CA GLU A 123 14.03 -18.02 -8.05
C GLU A 123 14.74 -17.90 -6.70
N GLU A 124 15.57 -16.87 -6.53
CA GLU A 124 16.27 -16.60 -5.27
C GLU A 124 15.30 -16.28 -4.14
N VAL A 125 14.28 -15.44 -4.41
CA VAL A 125 13.26 -15.10 -3.43
C VAL A 125 12.41 -16.30 -3.04
N ASP A 126 11.95 -17.08 -4.01
CA ASP A 126 11.18 -18.31 -3.74
C ASP A 126 11.99 -19.32 -2.92
N LYS A 127 13.25 -19.53 -3.24
CA LYS A 127 14.15 -20.40 -2.47
C LYS A 127 14.34 -19.90 -1.04
N TYR A 128 14.51 -18.59 -0.87
CA TYR A 128 14.70 -17.97 0.44
C TYR A 128 13.48 -18.23 1.34
N TYR A 129 12.27 -17.89 0.90
CA TYR A 129 11.06 -18.07 1.71
C TYR A 129 10.67 -19.54 1.89
N ASN A 130 10.83 -20.38 0.88
CA ASN A 130 10.56 -21.81 1.00
C ASN A 130 11.46 -22.48 2.07
N SER A 131 12.66 -21.95 2.32
CA SER A 131 13.53 -22.46 3.37
C SER A 131 13.06 -22.17 4.80
N MET A 132 12.14 -21.19 4.97
CA MET A 132 11.56 -20.79 6.27
C MET A 132 10.25 -21.51 6.58
N MET A 133 9.59 -22.08 5.58
CA MET A 133 8.26 -22.66 5.74
C MET A 133 8.35 -24.05 6.39
N ASP A 134 7.60 -24.24 7.49
CA ASP A 134 7.35 -25.58 8.05
C ASP A 134 6.03 -26.12 7.46
N PRO A 135 6.07 -27.21 6.67
CA PRO A 135 4.85 -27.79 6.09
C PRO A 135 3.88 -28.37 7.14
N ASN A 136 4.30 -28.53 8.39
CA ASN A 136 3.46 -29.00 9.49
C ASN A 136 2.82 -27.84 10.28
N ASP A 137 3.27 -26.61 10.08
CA ASP A 137 2.67 -25.44 10.70
C ASP A 137 1.26 -25.21 10.12
N LYS A 138 0.23 -25.23 10.98
CA LYS A 138 -1.17 -25.00 10.58
C LYS A 138 -1.59 -23.55 10.67
N THR A 139 -0.75 -22.70 11.23
CA THR A 139 -0.98 -21.28 11.44
C THR A 139 0.25 -20.45 11.05
N PRO A 140 0.77 -20.64 9.82
CA PRO A 140 1.98 -19.93 9.39
C PRO A 140 1.73 -18.43 9.34
N ILE A 141 2.74 -17.66 9.70
CA ILE A 141 2.74 -16.21 9.48
C ILE A 141 2.88 -15.89 7.98
N SER A 142 2.49 -14.68 7.57
CA SER A 142 2.67 -14.19 6.19
C SER A 142 4.12 -13.79 5.93
N TYR A 143 5.01 -14.77 5.77
CA TYR A 143 6.45 -14.54 5.55
C TYR A 143 6.70 -13.51 4.44
N GLY A 144 7.41 -12.44 4.77
CA GLY A 144 7.81 -11.40 3.84
C GLY A 144 6.83 -10.23 3.69
N LEU A 145 5.70 -10.24 4.40
CA LEU A 145 4.62 -9.24 4.26
C LEU A 145 5.12 -7.80 4.43
N ASN A 146 5.98 -7.55 5.41
CA ASN A 146 6.46 -6.23 5.83
C ASN A 146 7.98 -6.07 5.65
N THR A 147 8.53 -6.59 4.57
CA THR A 147 9.98 -6.53 4.32
C THR A 147 10.30 -6.23 2.86
N LYS A 148 11.47 -5.60 2.64
CA LYS A 148 12.14 -5.57 1.33
C LYS A 148 13.18 -6.67 1.29
N VAL A 149 13.30 -7.37 0.16
CA VAL A 149 14.36 -8.36 -0.06
C VAL A 149 15.45 -7.74 -0.93
N VAL A 150 16.68 -7.85 -0.45
CA VAL A 150 17.86 -7.32 -1.14
C VAL A 150 18.97 -8.37 -1.24
N LYS A 151 19.90 -8.17 -2.16
CA LYS A 151 21.11 -8.98 -2.24
C LYS A 151 22.28 -8.19 -1.66
N GLU A 152 22.84 -8.66 -0.54
CA GLU A 152 24.03 -8.09 0.11
C GLU A 152 25.13 -9.15 0.17
N ASP A 153 26.30 -8.79 -0.32
CA ASP A 153 27.47 -9.72 -0.38
C ASP A 153 27.13 -11.09 -0.99
N GLY A 154 26.27 -11.09 -2.03
CA GLY A 154 25.83 -12.30 -2.72
C GLY A 154 24.79 -13.14 -1.96
N LYS A 155 24.29 -12.68 -0.83
CA LYS A 155 23.25 -13.34 -0.03
C LYS A 155 21.93 -12.58 -0.11
N VAL A 156 20.85 -13.36 -0.13
CA VAL A 156 19.47 -12.81 -0.01
C VAL A 156 19.21 -12.47 1.45
N VAL A 157 18.78 -11.22 1.70
CA VAL A 157 18.54 -10.67 3.04
C VAL A 157 17.23 -9.92 3.06
N GLU A 158 16.44 -10.05 4.12
CA GLU A 158 15.28 -9.22 4.40
C GLU A 158 15.65 -7.95 5.15
N LYS A 159 15.05 -6.84 4.74
CA LYS A 159 15.09 -5.55 5.42
C LYS A 159 13.68 -5.20 5.90
N PRO A 160 13.40 -5.31 7.21
CA PRO A 160 12.04 -5.11 7.70
C PRO A 160 11.61 -3.64 7.65
N TRP A 161 10.34 -3.44 7.35
CA TRP A 161 9.64 -2.16 7.46
C TRP A 161 9.14 -2.01 8.89
N LYS A 162 9.93 -1.33 9.70
CA LYS A 162 9.66 -1.12 11.13
C LYS A 162 10.37 0.11 11.65
N VAL A 163 10.05 0.52 12.86
CA VAL A 163 10.82 1.55 13.59
C VAL A 163 12.27 1.10 13.70
N GLY A 164 13.20 2.00 13.33
CA GLY A 164 14.62 1.69 13.26
C GLY A 164 15.06 0.85 12.04
N GLY A 165 14.14 0.48 11.16
CA GLY A 165 14.39 -0.15 9.86
C GLY A 165 14.00 0.76 8.70
N ILE A 166 13.68 0.16 7.55
CA ILE A 166 13.11 0.89 6.41
C ILE A 166 11.78 1.53 6.86
N TYR A 167 11.52 2.77 6.42
CA TYR A 167 10.38 3.62 6.83
C TYR A 167 10.35 4.01 8.32
N GLY A 168 11.44 3.76 9.08
CA GLY A 168 11.51 4.03 10.52
C GLY A 168 10.96 5.39 10.92
N PRO A 169 11.43 6.53 10.35
CA PRO A 169 10.94 7.86 10.73
C PRO A 169 9.45 8.09 10.48
N ALA A 170 8.89 7.50 9.42
CA ALA A 170 7.46 7.57 9.13
C ALA A 170 6.65 6.72 10.13
N LEU A 171 7.13 5.51 10.42
CA LEU A 171 6.49 4.60 11.36
C LEU A 171 6.55 5.11 12.81
N GLU A 172 7.62 5.81 13.21
CA GLU A 172 7.69 6.49 14.51
C GLU A 172 6.57 7.52 14.68
N LYS A 173 6.31 8.33 13.63
CA LYS A 173 5.20 9.29 13.65
C LYS A 173 3.84 8.58 13.71
N ILE A 174 3.67 7.50 12.96
CA ILE A 174 2.44 6.69 13.00
C ILE A 174 2.23 6.12 14.40
N CYS A 175 3.26 5.52 15.01
CA CYS A 175 3.18 5.01 16.39
C CYS A 175 2.77 6.09 17.39
N ALA A 176 3.36 7.30 17.29
CA ALA A 176 3.02 8.39 18.19
C ALA A 176 1.55 8.84 18.09
N GLU A 177 0.96 8.83 16.87
CA GLU A 177 -0.47 9.14 16.70
C GLU A 177 -1.36 7.97 17.15
N LEU A 178 -0.96 6.73 16.90
CA LEU A 178 -1.68 5.54 17.39
C LEU A 178 -1.71 5.48 18.92
N GLU A 179 -0.63 5.85 19.61
CA GLU A 179 -0.59 5.92 21.07
C GLU A 179 -1.58 6.96 21.63
N LYS A 180 -1.73 8.10 20.95
CA LYS A 180 -2.77 9.09 21.30
C LYS A 180 -4.17 8.53 21.05
N ALA A 181 -4.38 7.81 19.95
CA ALA A 181 -5.65 7.14 19.66
C ALA A 181 -5.99 6.09 20.73
N ALA A 182 -5.02 5.28 21.15
CA ALA A 182 -5.21 4.30 22.24
C ALA A 182 -5.64 4.94 23.56
N ALA A 183 -5.20 6.17 23.83
CA ALA A 183 -5.57 6.89 25.05
C ALA A 183 -7.05 7.34 25.06
N VAL A 184 -7.70 7.43 23.91
CA VAL A 184 -9.11 7.83 23.75
C VAL A 184 -9.97 6.74 23.11
N ALA A 185 -9.47 5.50 23.08
CA ALA A 185 -10.18 4.35 22.51
C ALA A 185 -11.54 4.14 23.18
N GLU A 186 -12.55 3.77 22.42
CA GLU A 186 -13.94 3.59 22.89
C GLU A 186 -14.11 2.32 23.74
N THR A 187 -13.27 1.31 23.51
CA THR A 187 -13.31 0.02 24.20
C THR A 187 -11.91 -0.41 24.66
N ASP A 188 -11.82 -1.25 25.68
CA ASP A 188 -10.56 -1.84 26.10
C ASP A 188 -9.96 -2.72 25.00
N LEU A 189 -10.80 -3.43 24.25
CA LEU A 189 -10.36 -4.26 23.12
C LEU A 189 -9.76 -3.42 22.00
N GLN A 190 -10.37 -2.27 21.64
CA GLN A 190 -9.82 -1.34 20.68
C GLN A 190 -8.45 -0.81 21.12
N LYS A 191 -8.34 -0.48 22.40
CA LYS A 191 -7.08 -0.02 23.00
C LYS A 191 -6.00 -1.09 22.95
N GLU A 192 -6.33 -2.35 23.24
CA GLU A 192 -5.40 -3.48 23.14
C GLU A 192 -4.96 -3.70 21.67
N ALA A 193 -5.90 -3.70 20.73
CA ALA A 193 -5.60 -3.83 19.32
C ALA A 193 -4.62 -2.74 18.84
N ILE A 194 -4.90 -1.46 19.17
CA ILE A 194 -3.98 -0.36 18.82
C ILE A 194 -2.60 -0.57 19.47
N GLY A 195 -2.54 -1.04 20.71
CA GLY A 195 -1.28 -1.34 21.39
C GLY A 195 -0.45 -2.40 20.66
N LYS A 196 -1.08 -3.48 20.18
CA LYS A 196 -0.43 -4.53 19.38
C LYS A 196 0.02 -4.00 18.01
N LEU A 197 -0.75 -3.13 17.38
CA LEU A 197 -0.35 -2.48 16.14
C LEU A 197 0.92 -1.62 16.32
N VAL A 198 1.00 -0.86 17.41
CA VAL A 198 2.21 -0.09 17.76
C VAL A 198 3.40 -1.02 18.01
N GLU A 199 3.19 -2.13 18.73
CA GLU A 199 4.23 -3.13 18.96
C GLU A 199 4.71 -3.77 17.65
N TYR A 200 3.79 -4.12 16.75
CA TYR A 200 4.11 -4.60 15.41
C TYR A 200 4.99 -3.63 14.64
N TYR A 201 4.64 -2.35 14.58
CA TYR A 201 5.47 -1.35 13.90
C TYR A 201 6.85 -1.15 14.53
N ARG A 202 6.97 -1.35 15.84
CA ARG A 202 8.26 -1.26 16.55
C ARG A 202 9.13 -2.48 16.34
N THR A 203 8.55 -3.67 16.35
CA THR A 203 9.29 -4.94 16.29
C THR A 203 9.42 -5.50 14.88
N GLY A 204 8.41 -5.28 14.03
CA GLY A 204 8.25 -5.93 12.74
C GLY A 204 7.76 -7.38 12.83
N ASP A 205 7.32 -7.82 14.02
CA ASP A 205 6.91 -9.21 14.26
C ASP A 205 5.53 -9.51 13.67
N LEU A 206 5.49 -10.47 12.75
CA LEU A 206 4.27 -10.86 12.03
C LEU A 206 3.30 -11.67 12.92
N LYS A 207 3.76 -12.27 14.01
CA LYS A 207 2.86 -12.91 14.96
C LYS A 207 2.06 -11.85 15.74
N THR A 208 2.73 -10.76 16.13
CA THR A 208 2.06 -9.59 16.74
C THR A 208 1.05 -8.96 15.77
N TRP A 209 1.36 -8.94 14.47
CA TRP A 209 0.42 -8.52 13.42
C TRP A 209 -0.83 -9.41 13.37
N ASP A 210 -0.68 -10.72 13.40
CA ASP A 210 -1.81 -11.65 13.45
C ASP A 210 -2.66 -11.44 14.72
N ASP A 211 -2.03 -11.27 15.87
CA ASP A 211 -2.71 -11.04 17.15
C ASP A 211 -3.46 -9.69 17.18
N PHE A 212 -2.92 -8.65 16.52
CA PHE A 212 -3.63 -7.39 16.27
C PHE A 212 -4.90 -7.62 15.44
N ASN A 213 -4.79 -8.34 14.32
CA ASN A 213 -5.93 -8.58 13.43
C ASN A 213 -7.04 -9.40 14.12
N ILE A 214 -6.67 -10.34 15.01
CA ILE A 214 -7.63 -11.11 15.81
C ILE A 214 -8.43 -10.18 16.72
N ASP A 215 -7.78 -9.27 17.44
CA ASP A 215 -8.45 -8.32 18.31
C ASP A 215 -9.29 -7.31 17.51
N TRP A 216 -8.74 -6.79 16.41
CA TRP A 216 -9.43 -5.83 15.54
C TRP A 216 -10.76 -6.41 14.99
N VAL A 217 -10.74 -7.66 14.51
CA VAL A 217 -11.95 -8.30 13.97
C VAL A 217 -13.01 -8.59 15.03
N GLN A 218 -12.62 -8.68 16.31
CA GLN A 218 -13.53 -8.89 17.44
C GLN A 218 -14.17 -7.57 17.91
N ASP A 219 -13.59 -6.41 17.61
CA ASP A 219 -14.17 -5.11 17.96
C ASP A 219 -15.33 -4.75 17.01
N THR A 220 -16.53 -5.22 17.36
CA THR A 220 -17.74 -5.02 16.55
C THR A 220 -18.61 -3.86 17.05
N VAL A 221 -18.28 -3.24 18.18
CA VAL A 221 -19.15 -2.24 18.84
C VAL A 221 -18.69 -0.80 18.67
N GLY A 222 -17.40 -0.55 18.44
CA GLY A 222 -16.84 0.79 18.30
C GLY A 222 -17.55 1.62 17.22
N THR A 223 -17.65 2.94 17.45
CA THR A 223 -18.18 3.92 16.49
C THR A 223 -17.12 4.30 15.47
N ILE A 224 -15.89 4.48 15.92
CA ILE A 224 -14.74 4.72 15.06
C ILE A 224 -14.09 3.40 14.71
N ASP A 225 -13.89 3.18 13.42
CA ASP A 225 -13.17 2.03 12.89
C ASP A 225 -11.99 2.50 12.03
N PHE A 226 -10.96 1.68 11.92
CA PHE A 226 -9.77 2.05 11.16
C PHE A 226 -9.12 0.84 10.52
N ILE A 227 -8.42 1.10 9.43
CA ILE A 227 -7.46 0.18 8.81
C ILE A 227 -6.11 0.88 8.82
N ASN A 228 -5.07 0.19 9.26
CA ASN A 228 -3.73 0.73 9.31
C ASN A 228 -2.71 -0.41 9.33
N GLY A 229 -1.86 -0.50 8.32
CA GLY A 229 -0.87 -1.56 8.25
C GLY A 229 -0.31 -1.80 6.86
N PHE A 230 0.54 -2.81 6.75
CA PHE A 230 0.94 -3.42 5.50
C PHE A 230 -0.04 -4.55 5.20
N ILE A 231 -0.97 -4.37 4.25
CA ILE A 231 -2.20 -5.18 4.16
C ILE A 231 -2.32 -5.90 2.83
N GLU A 232 -2.39 -5.15 1.72
CA GLU A 232 -2.72 -5.68 0.40
C GLU A 232 -1.45 -6.09 -0.36
N ASP A 233 -1.39 -7.34 -0.81
CA ASP A 233 -0.23 -7.95 -1.47
C ASP A 233 -0.37 -8.07 -3.00
N TYR A 234 -1.47 -7.63 -3.57
CA TYR A 234 -1.72 -7.75 -5.01
C TYR A 234 -0.79 -6.88 -5.88
N ASP A 235 -0.16 -5.86 -5.32
CA ASP A 235 0.85 -5.05 -6.00
C ASP A 235 2.22 -5.76 -6.10
N ASP A 236 2.44 -6.80 -5.31
CA ASP A 236 3.66 -7.62 -5.41
C ASP A 236 3.54 -8.65 -6.55
N PRO A 237 4.51 -8.72 -7.48
CA PRO A 237 4.50 -9.75 -8.53
C PRO A 237 4.52 -11.19 -7.98
N LEU A 238 4.95 -11.39 -6.72
CA LEU A 238 4.97 -12.69 -6.06
C LEU A 238 3.83 -12.89 -5.04
N GLY A 239 3.00 -11.86 -4.80
CA GLY A 239 1.90 -11.91 -3.82
C GLY A 239 2.37 -12.20 -2.39
N ARG A 240 3.45 -11.58 -1.94
CA ARG A 240 4.05 -11.78 -0.62
C ARG A 240 4.14 -10.51 0.21
N LYS A 241 4.44 -9.40 -0.44
CA LYS A 241 4.74 -8.13 0.22
C LYS A 241 3.56 -7.19 0.11
N ALA A 242 3.18 -6.63 1.25
CA ALA A 242 2.02 -5.78 1.33
C ALA A 242 2.35 -4.30 1.20
N THR A 243 1.48 -3.58 0.50
CA THR A 243 1.49 -2.11 0.51
C THR A 243 0.93 -1.57 1.82
N TRP A 244 1.43 -0.40 2.22
CA TRP A 244 0.92 0.28 3.40
C TRP A 244 -0.40 0.99 3.08
N GLU A 245 -1.38 0.80 3.94
CA GLU A 245 -2.68 1.43 3.88
C GLU A 245 -3.08 2.02 5.23
N GLY A 246 -3.87 3.09 5.19
CA GLY A 246 -4.41 3.66 6.41
C GLY A 246 -5.60 4.56 6.12
N TYR A 247 -6.76 4.22 6.68
CA TYR A 247 -7.94 5.07 6.67
C TYR A 247 -8.76 4.90 7.95
N VAL A 248 -9.58 5.92 8.22
CA VAL A 248 -10.42 5.99 9.41
C VAL A 248 -11.86 6.19 8.96
N ASN A 249 -12.76 5.43 9.57
CA ASN A 249 -14.18 5.42 9.28
C ASN A 249 -15.00 5.70 10.53
N MET A 250 -16.21 6.21 10.31
CA MET A 250 -17.23 6.35 11.36
C MET A 250 -18.45 5.49 11.01
N LYS A 251 -18.96 4.75 11.99
CA LYS A 251 -20.12 3.87 11.82
C LYS A 251 -21.38 4.68 11.52
N ASP A 252 -22.06 4.37 10.41
CA ASP A 252 -23.44 4.76 10.18
C ASP A 252 -24.35 3.77 10.93
N SER A 253 -24.86 4.20 12.07
CA SER A 253 -25.69 3.34 12.93
C SER A 253 -27.04 2.99 12.29
N ALA A 254 -27.63 3.89 11.49
CA ALA A 254 -28.89 3.64 10.82
C ALA A 254 -28.74 2.65 9.66
N ALA A 255 -27.68 2.77 8.87
CA ALA A 255 -27.37 1.81 7.82
C ALA A 255 -26.93 0.46 8.39
N SER A 256 -26.16 0.44 9.48
CA SER A 256 -25.74 -0.79 10.17
C SER A 256 -26.95 -1.57 10.70
N ALA A 257 -27.96 -0.90 11.27
CA ALA A 257 -29.18 -1.56 11.73
C ALA A 257 -29.93 -2.25 10.56
N ARG A 258 -29.87 -1.72 9.34
CA ARG A 258 -30.44 -2.39 8.16
C ARG A 258 -29.65 -3.64 7.76
N THR A 259 -28.33 -3.61 7.86
CA THR A 259 -27.48 -4.78 7.56
C THR A 259 -27.62 -5.89 8.61
N GLU A 260 -27.93 -5.57 9.86
CA GLU A 260 -28.23 -6.55 10.89
C GLU A 260 -29.45 -7.42 10.52
N VAL A 261 -30.48 -6.82 9.90
CA VAL A 261 -31.63 -7.58 9.38
C VAL A 261 -31.21 -8.56 8.29
N LEU A 262 -30.34 -8.14 7.37
CA LEU A 262 -29.81 -9.04 6.31
C LEU A 262 -28.98 -10.17 6.92
N SER A 263 -28.11 -9.84 7.87
CA SER A 263 -27.27 -10.82 8.58
C SER A 263 -28.10 -11.86 9.33
N ALA A 264 -29.15 -11.43 10.02
CA ALA A 264 -30.07 -12.31 10.73
C ALA A 264 -30.84 -13.27 9.80
N ASN A 265 -30.98 -12.91 8.51
CA ASN A 265 -31.66 -13.72 7.50
C ASN A 265 -30.68 -14.44 6.54
N ALA A 266 -29.40 -14.55 6.88
CA ALA A 266 -28.38 -15.14 6.01
C ALA A 266 -28.73 -16.56 5.54
N GLN A 267 -29.30 -17.40 6.41
CA GLN A 267 -29.77 -18.76 6.03
C GLN A 267 -30.86 -18.71 4.97
N TRP A 268 -31.80 -17.76 5.08
CA TRP A 268 -32.85 -17.62 4.06
C TRP A 268 -32.27 -17.30 2.68
N PHE A 269 -31.24 -16.39 2.65
CA PHE A 269 -30.57 -16.07 1.38
C PHE A 269 -29.82 -17.25 0.80
N GLU A 270 -29.15 -18.06 1.63
CA GLU A 270 -28.48 -19.29 1.18
C GLU A 270 -29.45 -20.26 0.59
N ASP A 271 -30.56 -20.54 1.30
CA ASP A 271 -31.59 -21.51 0.89
C ASP A 271 -32.31 -21.11 -0.40
N ASN A 272 -32.46 -19.81 -0.65
CA ASN A 272 -33.14 -19.25 -1.82
C ASN A 272 -32.17 -18.73 -2.90
N SER A 273 -30.87 -18.94 -2.76
CA SER A 273 -29.90 -18.52 -3.76
C SER A 273 -30.03 -19.38 -5.05
N PRO A 274 -29.63 -18.83 -6.22
CA PRO A 274 -29.60 -19.58 -7.47
C PRO A 274 -28.45 -20.60 -7.56
N VAL A 275 -27.71 -20.82 -6.47
CA VAL A 275 -26.61 -21.79 -6.40
C VAL A 275 -27.17 -23.21 -6.42
N ASP A 276 -26.50 -24.11 -7.16
CA ASP A 276 -26.84 -25.53 -7.19
C ASP A 276 -26.88 -26.07 -5.75
N PRO A 277 -27.96 -26.82 -5.38
CA PRO A 277 -28.15 -27.36 -4.04
C PRO A 277 -26.97 -28.14 -3.47
N ARG A 278 -26.14 -28.75 -4.33
CA ARG A 278 -24.91 -29.47 -3.93
C ARG A 278 -23.85 -28.59 -3.29
N PHE A 279 -23.90 -27.28 -3.56
CA PHE A 279 -22.93 -26.30 -3.05
C PHE A 279 -23.52 -25.40 -1.97
N ARG A 280 -24.80 -25.55 -1.63
CA ARG A 280 -25.41 -24.78 -0.55
C ARG A 280 -24.89 -25.23 0.81
N LYS A 281 -24.68 -24.26 1.68
CA LYS A 281 -24.27 -24.51 3.04
C LYS A 281 -25.47 -24.86 3.91
N PRO A 282 -25.44 -25.99 4.65
CA PRO A 282 -26.56 -26.40 5.51
C PRO A 282 -26.77 -25.41 6.68
N HIS A 283 -25.73 -24.71 7.09
CA HIS A 283 -25.80 -23.71 8.16
C HIS A 283 -24.96 -22.50 7.78
N VAL A 284 -25.61 -21.35 7.74
CA VAL A 284 -24.96 -20.05 7.50
C VAL A 284 -25.15 -19.16 8.72
N LYS A 285 -24.03 -18.63 9.20
CA LYS A 285 -24.02 -17.54 10.17
C LYS A 285 -23.79 -16.24 9.39
N GLY A 286 -24.69 -15.27 9.55
CA GLY A 286 -24.51 -13.94 8.99
C GLY A 286 -23.27 -13.25 9.56
N VAL A 287 -22.56 -12.50 8.74
CA VAL A 287 -21.43 -11.70 9.20
C VAL A 287 -21.93 -10.46 9.93
N SER A 288 -21.28 -10.10 11.00
CA SER A 288 -21.46 -8.78 11.59
C SER A 288 -20.75 -7.76 10.68
N ALA A 289 -21.54 -6.89 10.06
CA ALA A 289 -21.01 -5.86 9.17
C ALA A 289 -21.37 -4.47 9.69
N LYS A 290 -20.35 -3.62 9.85
CA LYS A 290 -20.55 -2.19 10.06
C LYS A 290 -20.70 -1.51 8.70
N VAL A 291 -21.72 -0.65 8.54
CA VAL A 291 -21.74 0.32 7.46
C VAL A 291 -21.04 1.57 7.96
N VAL A 292 -20.10 2.08 7.21
CA VAL A 292 -19.23 3.17 7.65
C VAL A 292 -19.17 4.29 6.62
N ASP A 293 -18.95 5.50 7.12
CA ASP A 293 -18.59 6.68 6.34
C ASP A 293 -17.08 6.93 6.49
N GLY A 294 -16.39 7.14 5.38
CA GLY A 294 -14.97 7.46 5.39
C GLY A 294 -14.71 8.85 5.96
N ILE A 295 -13.82 8.96 6.94
CA ILE A 295 -13.36 10.24 7.50
C ILE A 295 -12.08 10.69 6.79
N THR A 296 -11.16 9.78 6.57
CA THR A 296 -9.89 10.03 5.87
C THR A 296 -9.36 8.75 5.23
N LEU A 297 -8.65 8.94 4.10
CA LEU A 297 -7.98 7.91 3.33
C LEU A 297 -6.49 8.21 3.22
#